data_76fdfd69620e67edd98dc33bab14c8f4
#
_entry.id   76fdfd69620e67edd98dc33bab14c8f4
#
_cell.length_a   1.000
_cell.length_b   1.000
_cell.length_c   1.000
_cell.angle_alpha   90.00
_cell.angle_beta   90.00
_cell.angle_gamma   90.00
#
_symmetry.space_group_name_H-M   'P 1'
#
loop_
_entity.id
_entity.type
_entity.pdbx_description
1 polymer ?
#
loop_
_entity_poly.entity_id
_entity_poly.type
_entity_poly.pdbx_seq_one_letter_code
_entity_poly.pdbx_strand_id
1 'polypeptide(L)'
;MPTRRDALRLLGLGAVAAAGAQGCSLLAGTPQPQLLTSAAPLPRQFAVPLPVPEVAKPVRSAGGVDFYELTERAAEAEVLPGLRTPIWGYGGTFPGPTIQAERGRRTVVKLINQLGEPTVLHLHGGHTPPESDGYPTDLVAPGAAREYVFPMEQRAATLWYHDHRMDYTGPQVWRGLAGMFLVRDEPERALPLPDGERDVPLLICDRSFAADGTMLYPGLENRPGVREAYMGGVLGDVILVNGAPWPELRVARARYRLRLCNASNARVYELTTGGPMVRIGSDGGLLAAPRTVKQVRLAPGERAEVIVDFAAYKLGQHVELRNLAGEGAQGKVLRFVVDRDEADDSAVPPRLAVVEALDPAKATVTRDFDFSSGSMHGGVGWLINGRPFDPKRMEARPKLGDIEVWRLTSDVAHPVHLHLDAFQVLSVNGERPDGPPEWKDTVELRDAQTVEIVTRFTDYRGRYVLHCHNLEHEDMAMMAGFEVV
;
A
#
# COMPACT_ATOMS: atom_id res chain seq x y z
N MET A 1 -63.88 12.17 -17.35
CA MET A 1 -63.62 12.02 -15.89
C MET A 1 -62.63 10.87 -15.73
N PRO A 2 -61.45 11.10 -15.18
CA PRO A 2 -60.46 10.01 -14.97
C PRO A 2 -60.93 9.06 -13.88
N THR A 3 -60.63 7.78 -14.04
CA THR A 3 -61.08 6.72 -13.13
C THR A 3 -60.15 6.62 -11.88
N ARG A 4 -60.66 6.01 -10.79
CA ARG A 4 -59.87 5.76 -9.56
C ARG A 4 -58.54 5.04 -9.79
N ARG A 5 -58.38 4.33 -10.90
CA ARG A 5 -57.13 3.69 -11.30
C ARG A 5 -56.07 4.69 -11.79
N ASP A 6 -56.46 5.79 -12.38
CA ASP A 6 -55.52 6.81 -12.90
C ASP A 6 -54.93 7.64 -11.75
N ALA A 7 -55.69 7.87 -10.67
CA ALA A 7 -55.22 8.57 -9.47
C ALA A 7 -54.17 7.76 -8.68
N LEU A 8 -54.28 6.42 -8.68
CA LEU A 8 -53.31 5.55 -8.02
C LEU A 8 -51.98 5.38 -8.79
N ARG A 9 -52.03 5.58 -10.13
CA ARG A 9 -50.79 5.55 -10.93
C ARG A 9 -49.97 6.86 -10.80
N LEU A 10 -50.59 7.98 -10.56
CA LEU A 10 -49.95 9.27 -10.34
C LEU A 10 -49.31 9.38 -8.92
N LEU A 11 -49.89 8.70 -7.92
CA LEU A 11 -49.33 8.66 -6.57
C LEU A 11 -48.14 7.69 -6.44
N GLY A 12 -48.05 6.65 -7.27
CA GLY A 12 -46.92 5.69 -7.28
C GLY A 12 -45.65 6.25 -7.92
N LEU A 13 -45.78 7.17 -8.89
CA LEU A 13 -44.62 7.79 -9.56
C LEU A 13 -44.00 8.95 -8.75
N GLY A 14 -44.78 9.59 -7.88
CA GLY A 14 -44.28 10.67 -7.00
C GLY A 14 -43.47 10.18 -5.82
N ALA A 15 -43.73 8.97 -5.30
CA ALA A 15 -43.02 8.41 -4.14
C ALA A 15 -41.63 7.83 -4.51
N VAL A 16 -41.47 7.34 -5.75
CA VAL A 16 -40.18 6.80 -6.21
C VAL A 16 -39.20 7.92 -6.56
N ALA A 17 -39.69 9.07 -7.05
CA ALA A 17 -38.84 10.23 -7.34
C ALA A 17 -38.33 10.95 -6.06
N ALA A 18 -39.11 10.91 -4.95
CA ALA A 18 -38.69 11.51 -3.68
C ALA A 18 -37.68 10.65 -2.91
N ALA A 19 -37.74 9.30 -3.02
CA ALA A 19 -36.78 8.41 -2.42
C ALA A 19 -35.42 8.37 -3.16
N GLY A 20 -35.46 8.56 -4.51
CA GLY A 20 -34.24 8.65 -5.31
C GLY A 20 -33.45 9.96 -5.11
N ALA A 21 -34.17 11.07 -4.80
CA ALA A 21 -33.49 12.36 -4.55
C ALA A 21 -32.88 12.48 -3.15
N GLN A 22 -33.34 11.71 -2.17
CA GLN A 22 -32.72 11.69 -0.83
C GLN A 22 -31.49 10.76 -0.75
N GLY A 23 -31.41 9.72 -1.60
CA GLY A 23 -30.21 8.86 -1.70
C GLY A 23 -29.02 9.54 -2.38
N CYS A 24 -29.26 10.45 -3.34
CA CYS A 24 -28.18 11.21 -3.98
C CYS A 24 -27.64 12.38 -3.15
N SER A 25 -28.40 12.89 -2.17
CA SER A 25 -27.95 14.02 -1.35
C SER A 25 -27.00 13.61 -0.21
N LEU A 26 -26.95 12.33 0.16
CA LEU A 26 -26.01 11.82 1.17
C LEU A 26 -24.61 11.59 0.61
N LEU A 27 -24.46 11.34 -0.71
CA LEU A 27 -23.17 11.20 -1.38
C LEU A 27 -22.59 12.54 -1.87
N ALA A 28 -23.41 13.59 -1.98
CA ALA A 28 -23.00 14.90 -2.49
C ALA A 28 -22.13 15.73 -1.54
N GLY A 29 -21.76 15.18 -0.37
CA GLY A 29 -20.94 15.85 0.64
C GLY A 29 -19.67 15.13 1.05
N THR A 30 -19.43 13.90 0.54
CA THR A 30 -18.20 13.14 0.93
C THR A 30 -17.00 13.65 0.17
N PRO A 31 -15.91 14.07 0.85
CA PRO A 31 -14.71 14.57 0.19
C PRO A 31 -14.11 13.51 -0.74
N GLN A 32 -13.78 13.90 -1.97
CA GLN A 32 -13.08 13.05 -2.94
C GLN A 32 -11.59 13.43 -2.96
N PRO A 33 -10.69 12.48 -3.33
CA PRO A 33 -9.28 12.79 -3.47
C PRO A 33 -9.04 13.94 -4.44
N GLN A 34 -8.16 14.87 -4.08
CA GLN A 34 -7.88 16.07 -4.86
C GLN A 34 -6.45 16.09 -5.39
N LEU A 35 -6.31 16.55 -6.63
CA LEU A 35 -5.04 16.65 -7.32
C LEU A 35 -4.33 17.96 -6.98
N LEU A 36 -3.11 17.86 -6.45
CA LEU A 36 -2.15 18.96 -6.41
C LEU A 36 -1.49 19.10 -7.79
N THR A 37 -1.28 20.34 -8.23
CA THR A 37 -0.62 20.64 -9.50
C THR A 37 0.76 21.21 -9.25
N SER A 38 1.77 20.66 -9.92
CA SER A 38 3.15 21.15 -9.87
C SER A 38 3.32 22.49 -10.55
N ALA A 39 4.11 23.36 -9.93
CA ALA A 39 4.60 24.62 -10.53
C ALA A 39 6.04 24.47 -11.07
N ALA A 40 6.75 23.41 -10.71
CA ALA A 40 8.08 23.12 -11.21
C ALA A 40 8.10 22.81 -12.71
N PRO A 41 9.20 23.09 -13.44
CA PRO A 41 9.40 22.56 -14.78
C PRO A 41 9.53 21.05 -14.74
N LEU A 42 8.51 20.34 -15.23
CA LEU A 42 8.50 18.88 -15.22
C LEU A 42 9.31 18.33 -16.41
N PRO A 43 10.08 17.25 -16.21
CA PRO A 43 10.80 16.60 -17.29
C PRO A 43 9.81 15.95 -18.28
N ARG A 44 10.28 15.78 -19.52
CA ARG A 44 9.57 14.92 -20.47
C ARG A 44 9.50 13.51 -19.90
N GLN A 45 8.32 12.87 -19.98
CA GLN A 45 8.13 11.50 -19.54
C GLN A 45 9.13 10.56 -20.21
N PHE A 46 9.63 9.60 -19.43
CA PHE A 46 10.59 8.59 -19.86
C PHE A 46 11.96 9.16 -20.31
N ALA A 47 12.34 10.31 -19.74
CA ALA A 47 13.65 10.90 -20.00
C ALA A 47 14.69 10.58 -18.92
N VAL A 48 14.25 10.04 -17.79
CA VAL A 48 15.08 9.71 -16.62
C VAL A 48 15.23 8.20 -16.53
N PRO A 49 16.44 7.65 -16.32
CA PRO A 49 16.58 6.22 -16.06
C PRO A 49 15.91 5.82 -14.72
N LEU A 50 15.38 4.60 -14.66
CA LEU A 50 14.86 4.04 -13.41
C LEU A 50 16.02 3.81 -12.43
N PRO A 51 16.03 4.45 -11.25
CA PRO A 51 16.95 4.07 -10.20
C PRO A 51 16.47 2.78 -9.53
N VAL A 52 17.41 1.91 -9.17
CA VAL A 52 17.14 0.76 -8.30
C VAL A 52 17.73 1.10 -6.94
N PRO A 53 16.91 1.22 -5.87
CA PRO A 53 17.41 1.53 -4.55
C PRO A 53 18.46 0.51 -4.10
N GLU A 54 19.52 0.99 -3.45
CA GLU A 54 20.58 0.14 -2.93
C GLU A 54 20.00 -0.89 -1.96
N VAL A 55 20.48 -2.12 -2.05
CA VAL A 55 20.18 -3.15 -1.04
C VAL A 55 21.06 -2.89 0.18
N ALA A 56 20.41 -2.58 1.31
CA ALA A 56 21.10 -2.34 2.57
C ALA A 56 21.93 -3.56 2.97
N LYS A 57 23.16 -3.32 3.40
CA LYS A 57 23.99 -4.36 4.00
C LYS A 57 23.84 -4.31 5.52
N PRO A 58 23.73 -5.47 6.20
CA PRO A 58 23.75 -5.48 7.64
C PRO A 58 25.08 -4.91 8.16
N VAL A 59 25.02 -4.03 9.14
CA VAL A 59 26.23 -3.49 9.81
C VAL A 59 26.96 -4.58 10.60
N ARG A 60 26.24 -5.64 10.96
CA ARG A 60 26.77 -6.83 11.63
C ARG A 60 25.85 -8.01 11.37
N SER A 61 26.44 -9.19 11.20
CA SER A 61 25.75 -10.48 11.17
C SER A 61 26.40 -11.41 12.19
N ALA A 62 25.66 -11.86 13.19
CA ALA A 62 26.19 -12.73 14.25
C ALA A 62 25.07 -13.58 14.89
N GLY A 63 25.36 -14.84 15.19
CA GLY A 63 24.43 -15.72 15.94
C GLY A 63 23.05 -15.91 15.28
N GLY A 64 22.97 -15.91 13.94
CA GLY A 64 21.69 -16.02 13.23
C GLY A 64 20.88 -14.72 13.20
N VAL A 65 21.49 -13.59 13.50
CA VAL A 65 20.86 -12.27 13.52
C VAL A 65 21.58 -11.33 12.57
N ASP A 66 20.82 -10.59 11.74
CA ASP A 66 21.33 -9.49 10.94
C ASP A 66 20.90 -8.15 11.54
N PHE A 67 21.87 -7.26 11.72
CA PHE A 67 21.67 -5.95 12.33
C PHE A 67 21.81 -4.87 11.26
N TYR A 68 20.78 -4.01 11.16
CA TYR A 68 20.75 -2.86 10.26
C TYR A 68 20.65 -1.57 11.08
N GLU A 69 21.20 -0.50 10.55
CA GLU A 69 20.95 0.85 11.05
C GLU A 69 20.26 1.67 9.96
N LEU A 70 19.11 2.21 10.28
CA LEU A 70 18.38 3.17 9.45
C LEU A 70 18.39 4.52 10.15
N THR A 71 19.04 5.51 9.55
CA THR A 71 19.02 6.88 10.05
C THR A 71 18.00 7.68 9.26
N GLU A 72 16.98 8.19 9.92
CA GLU A 72 16.05 9.17 9.37
C GLU A 72 16.67 10.56 9.45
N ARG A 73 16.79 11.22 8.34
CA ARG A 73 17.37 12.56 8.28
C ARG A 73 16.83 13.42 7.16
N ALA A 74 16.83 14.71 7.37
CA ALA A 74 16.62 15.66 6.30
C ALA A 74 17.81 15.63 5.32
N ALA A 75 17.52 15.66 4.04
CA ALA A 75 18.49 15.65 2.96
C ALA A 75 17.92 16.35 1.73
N GLU A 76 18.72 16.44 0.68
CA GLU A 76 18.29 16.89 -0.65
C GLU A 76 18.50 15.77 -1.66
N ALA A 77 17.49 15.52 -2.49
CA ALA A 77 17.56 14.58 -3.61
C ALA A 77 17.27 15.30 -4.93
N GLU A 78 17.86 14.83 -6.01
CA GLU A 78 17.47 15.26 -7.35
C GLU A 78 16.30 14.40 -7.85
N VAL A 79 15.08 14.70 -7.37
CA VAL A 79 13.87 14.00 -7.81
C VAL A 79 13.46 14.48 -9.21
N LEU A 80 13.45 15.77 -9.42
CA LEU A 80 13.27 16.38 -10.74
C LEU A 80 14.65 16.81 -11.29
N PRO A 81 14.98 16.47 -12.55
CA PRO A 81 16.28 16.84 -13.14
C PRO A 81 16.61 18.31 -12.99
N GLY A 82 17.78 18.60 -12.43
CA GLY A 82 18.28 19.95 -12.22
C GLY A 82 17.70 20.71 -11.03
N LEU A 83 16.81 20.10 -10.24
CA LEU A 83 16.25 20.70 -9.03
C LEU A 83 16.65 19.90 -7.79
N ARG A 84 16.89 20.60 -6.68
CA ARG A 84 17.14 19.99 -5.36
C ARG A 84 15.85 19.95 -4.58
N THR A 85 15.35 18.73 -4.33
CA THR A 85 14.13 18.49 -3.56
C THR A 85 14.50 18.19 -2.12
N PRO A 86 14.07 19.00 -1.14
CA PRO A 86 14.18 18.66 0.26
C PRO A 86 13.35 17.41 0.58
N ILE A 87 13.99 16.42 1.20
CA ILE A 87 13.37 15.15 1.58
C ILE A 87 13.62 14.82 3.04
N TRP A 88 12.79 13.96 3.59
CA TRP A 88 13.07 13.17 4.78
C TRP A 88 13.26 11.73 4.34
N GLY A 89 14.44 11.19 4.57
CA GLY A 89 14.75 9.87 4.01
C GLY A 89 15.50 8.97 4.98
N TYR A 90 15.23 7.68 4.88
CA TYR A 90 16.06 6.66 5.51
C TYR A 90 17.42 6.62 4.80
N GLY A 91 18.49 6.87 5.56
CA GLY A 91 19.82 7.10 4.99
C GLY A 91 19.96 8.43 4.25
N GLY A 92 18.91 9.26 4.20
CA GLY A 92 18.89 10.51 3.41
C GLY A 92 18.69 10.26 1.92
N THR A 93 18.06 9.18 1.53
CA THR A 93 17.68 8.85 0.15
C THR A 93 16.17 8.78 0.00
N PHE A 94 15.68 8.85 -1.23
CA PHE A 94 14.28 8.70 -1.58
C PHE A 94 14.13 7.79 -2.81
N PRO A 95 13.46 6.65 -2.67
CA PRO A 95 13.07 6.01 -1.41
C PRO A 95 14.27 5.58 -0.55
N GLY A 96 14.01 5.10 0.65
CA GLY A 96 15.00 4.47 1.51
C GLY A 96 15.59 3.20 0.87
N PRO A 97 16.71 2.67 1.42
CA PRO A 97 17.35 1.47 0.90
C PRO A 97 16.43 0.25 0.97
N THR A 98 16.59 -0.68 0.04
CA THR A 98 15.89 -1.97 0.10
C THR A 98 16.52 -2.85 1.16
N ILE A 99 15.76 -3.29 2.17
CA ILE A 99 16.22 -4.33 3.10
C ILE A 99 15.86 -5.69 2.53
N GLN A 100 16.79 -6.63 2.51
CA GLN A 100 16.54 -8.03 2.21
C GLN A 100 16.78 -8.87 3.46
N ALA A 101 15.75 -9.57 3.90
CA ALA A 101 15.76 -10.45 5.05
C ALA A 101 15.50 -11.90 4.63
N GLU A 102 16.01 -12.82 5.44
CA GLU A 102 15.87 -14.26 5.24
C GLU A 102 14.87 -14.82 6.24
N ARG A 103 13.89 -15.59 5.78
CA ARG A 103 12.99 -16.32 6.68
C ARG A 103 13.74 -17.18 7.67
N GLY A 104 13.33 -17.11 8.94
CA GLY A 104 13.99 -17.84 10.04
C GLY A 104 15.29 -17.21 10.52
N ARG A 105 15.72 -16.08 9.89
CA ARG A 105 16.88 -15.31 10.32
C ARG A 105 16.43 -13.97 10.88
N ARG A 106 16.56 -13.81 12.19
CA ARG A 106 16.13 -12.59 12.88
C ARG A 106 16.80 -11.35 12.29
N THR A 107 16.00 -10.34 12.01
CA THR A 107 16.48 -9.03 11.53
C THR A 107 16.24 -8.00 12.62
N VAL A 108 17.29 -7.27 13.03
CA VAL A 108 17.18 -6.15 13.95
C VAL A 108 17.45 -4.87 13.18
N VAL A 109 16.51 -3.96 13.21
CA VAL A 109 16.63 -2.64 12.60
C VAL A 109 16.69 -1.60 13.71
N LYS A 110 17.85 -0.98 13.88
CA LYS A 110 18.01 0.18 14.74
C LYS A 110 17.67 1.43 13.96
N LEU A 111 16.52 2.01 14.28
CA LEU A 111 16.11 3.32 13.78
C LEU A 111 16.80 4.41 14.60
N ILE A 112 17.39 5.39 13.91
CA ILE A 112 18.01 6.57 14.51
C ILE A 112 17.30 7.80 13.95
N ASN A 113 16.54 8.48 14.77
CA ASN A 113 15.80 9.67 14.35
C ASN A 113 16.68 10.93 14.48
N GLN A 114 17.15 11.46 13.35
CA GLN A 114 17.87 12.74 13.25
C GLN A 114 17.00 13.86 12.66
N LEU A 115 15.70 13.63 12.53
CA LEU A 115 14.72 14.66 12.16
C LEU A 115 14.38 15.54 13.37
N GLY A 116 13.78 16.69 13.12
CA GLY A 116 13.23 17.57 14.16
C GLY A 116 11.87 17.15 14.71
N GLU A 117 11.29 16.07 14.17
CA GLU A 117 9.96 15.57 14.49
C GLU A 117 10.03 14.12 14.98
N PRO A 118 9.11 13.67 15.86
CA PRO A 118 9.00 12.26 16.23
C PRO A 118 8.58 11.40 15.03
N THR A 119 8.98 10.14 15.03
CA THR A 119 8.70 9.15 13.99
C THR A 119 8.28 7.81 14.59
N VAL A 120 7.74 6.92 13.77
CA VAL A 120 7.45 5.52 14.11
C VAL A 120 7.77 4.66 12.90
N LEU A 121 8.63 3.67 13.03
CA LEU A 121 8.87 2.71 11.96
C LEU A 121 7.85 1.59 12.00
N HIS A 122 7.10 1.40 10.93
CA HIS A 122 6.24 0.23 10.71
C HIS A 122 6.77 -0.63 9.57
N LEU A 123 6.82 -1.94 9.78
CA LEU A 123 7.07 -2.92 8.72
C LEU A 123 5.73 -3.42 8.20
N HIS A 124 5.23 -2.78 7.14
CA HIS A 124 3.94 -3.09 6.55
C HIS A 124 3.91 -4.51 5.94
N GLY A 125 2.99 -5.32 6.43
CA GLY A 125 2.90 -6.75 6.13
C GLY A 125 3.85 -7.62 6.97
N GLY A 126 4.52 -7.04 7.97
CA GLY A 126 5.38 -7.75 8.91
C GLY A 126 4.59 -8.54 9.95
N HIS A 127 4.87 -9.84 10.11
CA HIS A 127 4.40 -10.63 11.25
C HIS A 127 5.37 -10.44 12.42
N THR A 128 5.06 -9.47 13.27
CA THR A 128 6.00 -8.96 14.28
C THR A 128 5.38 -8.89 15.68
N PRO A 129 6.18 -9.04 16.77
CA PRO A 129 5.69 -8.79 18.11
C PRO A 129 5.30 -7.31 18.29
N PRO A 130 4.36 -6.98 19.20
CA PRO A 130 3.76 -5.64 19.32
C PRO A 130 4.78 -4.53 19.59
N GLU A 131 5.86 -4.82 20.31
CA GLU A 131 6.94 -3.86 20.56
C GLU A 131 7.75 -3.48 19.32
N SER A 132 7.62 -4.24 18.23
CA SER A 132 8.30 -4.02 16.95
C SER A 132 7.35 -3.76 15.78
N ASP A 133 6.04 -3.71 16.03
CA ASP A 133 5.03 -3.47 15.01
C ASP A 133 5.02 -2.02 14.51
N GLY A 134 5.44 -1.07 15.34
CA GLY A 134 5.32 0.35 15.02
C GLY A 134 3.93 0.89 15.35
N TYR A 135 3.44 0.62 16.57
CA TYR A 135 2.16 1.17 17.04
C TYR A 135 2.17 2.72 16.96
N PRO A 136 1.15 3.40 16.45
CA PRO A 136 1.20 4.82 16.05
C PRO A 136 1.62 5.81 17.13
N THR A 137 1.47 5.44 18.41
CA THR A 137 1.85 6.27 19.56
C THR A 137 3.19 5.89 20.19
N ASP A 138 3.88 4.88 19.66
CA ASP A 138 5.18 4.41 20.17
C ASP A 138 6.34 5.18 19.54
N LEU A 139 6.37 6.48 19.80
CA LEU A 139 7.21 7.48 19.16
C LEU A 139 8.71 7.28 19.42
N VAL A 140 9.52 7.48 18.39
CA VAL A 140 10.96 7.71 18.46
C VAL A 140 11.20 9.22 18.41
N ALA A 141 11.57 9.82 19.52
CA ALA A 141 11.76 11.26 19.64
C ALA A 141 12.96 11.75 18.79
N PRO A 142 13.01 13.04 18.42
CA PRO A 142 14.17 13.66 17.80
C PRO A 142 15.46 13.38 18.60
N GLY A 143 16.51 12.92 17.90
CA GLY A 143 17.80 12.53 18.49
C GLY A 143 17.82 11.19 19.20
N ALA A 144 16.68 10.49 19.34
CA ALA A 144 16.60 9.17 19.92
C ALA A 144 16.83 8.04 18.90
N ALA A 145 17.02 6.82 19.43
CA ALA A 145 17.06 5.61 18.64
C ALA A 145 16.21 4.53 19.28
N ARG A 146 15.68 3.61 18.44
CA ARG A 146 14.90 2.44 18.86
C ARG A 146 15.30 1.22 18.02
N GLU A 147 15.39 0.06 18.65
CA GLU A 147 15.55 -1.19 17.95
C GLU A 147 14.20 -1.85 17.70
N TYR A 148 13.98 -2.26 16.46
CA TYR A 148 12.86 -3.09 16.03
C TYR A 148 13.40 -4.48 15.73
N VAL A 149 12.82 -5.49 16.37
CA VAL A 149 13.25 -6.88 16.25
C VAL A 149 12.21 -7.64 15.43
N PHE A 150 12.57 -8.00 14.23
CA PHE A 150 11.73 -8.75 13.31
C PHE A 150 12.16 -10.22 13.30
N PRO A 151 11.34 -11.16 13.81
CA PRO A 151 11.69 -12.58 13.87
C PRO A 151 11.85 -13.24 12.51
N MET A 152 11.19 -12.70 11.47
CA MET A 152 11.18 -13.20 10.08
C MET A 152 10.67 -14.64 9.97
N GLU A 153 9.64 -14.98 10.73
CA GLU A 153 9.02 -16.32 10.67
C GLU A 153 7.98 -16.46 9.56
N GLN A 154 7.54 -15.32 9.01
CA GLN A 154 6.62 -15.27 7.88
C GLN A 154 7.24 -15.83 6.59
N ARG A 155 6.40 -16.19 5.64
CA ARG A 155 6.80 -16.65 4.30
C ARG A 155 7.45 -15.52 3.47
N ALA A 156 8.19 -15.91 2.42
CA ALA A 156 8.75 -14.94 1.47
C ALA A 156 7.65 -14.04 0.89
N ALA A 157 7.88 -12.74 0.91
CA ALA A 157 6.94 -11.72 0.43
C ALA A 157 7.65 -10.41 0.09
N THR A 158 6.99 -9.61 -0.74
CA THR A 158 7.34 -8.22 -0.96
C THR A 158 6.62 -7.36 0.06
N LEU A 159 7.36 -6.87 1.04
CA LEU A 159 6.91 -5.93 2.06
C LEU A 159 7.49 -4.54 1.77
N TRP A 160 7.10 -3.58 2.57
CA TRP A 160 7.70 -2.26 2.60
C TRP A 160 7.70 -1.71 4.02
N TYR A 161 8.47 -0.67 4.30
CA TYR A 161 8.50 -0.02 5.59
C TYR A 161 8.29 1.47 5.42
N HIS A 162 7.60 2.09 6.38
CA HIS A 162 7.28 3.51 6.33
C HIS A 162 7.07 4.09 7.72
N ASP A 163 7.02 5.42 7.80
CA ASP A 163 6.60 6.08 9.02
C ASP A 163 5.11 5.85 9.30
N HIS A 164 4.78 5.65 10.57
CA HIS A 164 3.41 5.39 11.04
C HIS A 164 3.04 6.25 12.25
N ARG A 165 3.62 7.45 12.34
CA ARG A 165 3.32 8.38 13.43
C ARG A 165 1.87 8.80 13.36
N MET A 166 1.12 8.60 14.47
CA MET A 166 -0.26 9.05 14.58
C MET A 166 -0.40 10.52 14.16
N ASP A 167 -1.41 10.83 13.34
CA ASP A 167 -1.75 12.15 12.83
C ASP A 167 -0.76 12.76 11.82
N TYR A 168 0.34 12.07 11.49
CA TYR A 168 1.41 12.60 10.63
C TYR A 168 2.01 11.59 9.64
N THR A 169 1.41 10.43 9.45
CA THR A 169 1.86 9.42 8.47
C THR A 169 1.89 10.02 7.07
N GLY A 170 0.82 10.70 6.66
CA GLY A 170 0.67 11.30 5.33
C GLY A 170 1.83 12.25 4.97
N PRO A 171 2.09 13.33 5.74
CA PRO A 171 3.18 14.27 5.43
C PRO A 171 4.58 13.64 5.55
N GLN A 172 4.79 12.67 6.42
CA GLN A 172 6.12 12.05 6.61
C GLN A 172 6.43 11.07 5.47
N VAL A 173 5.47 10.23 5.07
CA VAL A 173 5.59 9.37 3.88
C VAL A 173 5.69 10.20 2.59
N TRP A 174 4.91 11.30 2.49
CA TRP A 174 5.00 12.20 1.35
C TRP A 174 6.39 12.78 1.17
N ARG A 175 7.07 13.11 2.26
CA ARG A 175 8.45 13.65 2.24
C ARG A 175 9.52 12.60 1.97
N GLY A 176 9.20 11.29 2.04
CA GLY A 176 10.12 10.23 1.63
C GLY A 176 10.41 9.15 2.67
N LEU A 177 9.72 9.10 3.82
CA LEU A 177 9.91 8.04 4.82
C LEU A 177 9.21 6.75 4.40
N ALA A 178 9.73 6.11 3.35
CA ALA A 178 9.30 4.83 2.82
C ALA A 178 10.44 4.08 2.11
N GLY A 179 10.44 2.75 2.18
CA GLY A 179 11.41 1.89 1.49
C GLY A 179 10.91 0.45 1.36
N MET A 180 11.51 -0.33 0.45
CA MET A 180 11.14 -1.72 0.20
C MET A 180 11.79 -2.66 1.21
N PHE A 181 11.06 -3.71 1.61
CA PHE A 181 11.56 -4.79 2.45
C PHE A 181 11.20 -6.13 1.82
N LEU A 182 12.18 -6.94 1.45
CA LEU A 182 11.98 -8.21 0.77
C LEU A 182 12.31 -9.35 1.73
N VAL A 183 11.32 -10.16 2.06
CA VAL A 183 11.56 -11.42 2.77
C VAL A 183 11.77 -12.52 1.74
N ARG A 184 12.90 -13.25 1.88
CA ARG A 184 13.25 -14.37 1.01
C ARG A 184 13.20 -15.67 1.82
N ASP A 185 12.90 -16.79 1.14
CA ASP A 185 13.01 -18.13 1.73
C ASP A 185 13.55 -19.15 0.72
N GLU A 186 13.95 -20.32 1.20
CA GLU A 186 14.44 -21.39 0.34
C GLU A 186 13.38 -21.86 -0.69
N PRO A 187 12.10 -22.08 -0.33
CA PRO A 187 11.09 -22.48 -1.30
C PRO A 187 10.92 -21.50 -2.47
N GLU A 188 10.99 -20.20 -2.21
CA GLU A 188 10.92 -19.17 -3.26
C GLU A 188 12.16 -19.21 -4.15
N ARG A 189 13.36 -19.30 -3.56
CA ARG A 189 14.63 -19.35 -4.30
C ARG A 189 14.81 -20.63 -5.14
N ALA A 190 14.18 -21.73 -4.72
CA ALA A 190 14.21 -22.98 -5.49
C ALA A 190 13.36 -22.93 -6.77
N LEU A 191 12.52 -21.91 -6.94
CA LEU A 191 11.75 -21.71 -8.15
C LEU A 191 12.61 -21.07 -9.23
N PRO A 192 12.50 -21.49 -10.51
CA PRO A 192 13.26 -20.90 -11.60
C PRO A 192 12.66 -19.55 -12.05
N LEU A 193 12.27 -18.69 -11.08
CA LEU A 193 11.77 -17.35 -11.37
C LEU A 193 12.93 -16.42 -11.74
N PRO A 194 12.67 -15.34 -12.50
CA PRO A 194 13.68 -14.32 -12.74
C PRO A 194 14.24 -13.78 -11.42
N ASP A 195 15.55 -13.64 -11.34
CA ASP A 195 16.30 -13.16 -10.17
C ASP A 195 17.38 -12.13 -10.56
N GLY A 196 18.18 -11.67 -9.59
CA GLY A 196 19.24 -10.69 -9.81
C GLY A 196 18.72 -9.41 -10.41
N GLU A 197 19.32 -8.94 -11.50
CA GLU A 197 18.91 -7.70 -12.20
C GLU A 197 17.52 -7.80 -12.83
N ARG A 198 16.97 -9.01 -12.98
CA ARG A 198 15.64 -9.27 -13.54
C ARG A 198 14.54 -9.40 -12.47
N ASP A 199 14.88 -9.26 -11.17
CA ASP A 199 13.94 -9.16 -10.05
C ASP A 199 13.92 -7.70 -9.55
N VAL A 200 13.00 -6.90 -10.07
CA VAL A 200 13.02 -5.43 -9.98
C VAL A 200 11.96 -4.94 -8.99
N PRO A 201 12.37 -4.39 -7.83
CA PRO A 201 11.44 -3.71 -6.93
C PRO A 201 11.03 -2.36 -7.52
N LEU A 202 9.72 -2.08 -7.49
CA LEU A 202 9.11 -0.85 -8.00
C LEU A 202 8.22 -0.24 -6.91
N LEU A 203 8.77 0.69 -6.15
CA LEU A 203 8.01 1.53 -5.22
C LEU A 203 7.40 2.68 -6.01
N ILE A 204 6.08 2.65 -6.18
CA ILE A 204 5.32 3.60 -7.00
C ILE A 204 4.59 4.56 -6.08
N CYS A 205 4.76 5.86 -6.31
CA CYS A 205 4.02 6.89 -5.59
C CYS A 205 3.79 8.10 -6.51
N ASP A 206 3.05 9.08 -6.03
CA ASP A 206 2.81 10.33 -6.75
C ASP A 206 3.12 11.53 -5.87
N ARG A 207 3.64 12.59 -6.48
CA ARG A 207 4.02 13.85 -5.81
C ARG A 207 3.69 15.04 -6.70
N SER A 208 3.67 16.23 -6.08
CA SER A 208 3.62 17.52 -6.79
C SER A 208 4.68 18.45 -6.23
N PHE A 209 5.15 19.39 -7.06
CA PHE A 209 6.34 20.17 -6.77
C PHE A 209 6.09 21.67 -6.93
N ALA A 210 6.56 22.47 -5.99
CA ALA A 210 6.69 23.92 -6.13
C ALA A 210 7.74 24.28 -7.20
N ALA A 211 7.77 25.53 -7.63
CA ALA A 211 8.66 25.99 -8.69
C ALA A 211 10.16 25.78 -8.38
N ASP A 212 10.54 25.73 -7.13
CA ASP A 212 11.90 25.46 -6.64
C ASP A 212 12.24 23.97 -6.50
N GLY A 213 11.29 23.07 -6.77
CA GLY A 213 11.46 21.62 -6.62
C GLY A 213 11.05 21.06 -5.25
N THR A 214 10.59 21.89 -4.32
CA THR A 214 10.05 21.42 -3.03
C THR A 214 8.76 20.64 -3.23
N MET A 215 8.59 19.52 -2.54
CA MET A 215 7.34 18.76 -2.58
C MET A 215 6.19 19.55 -1.94
N LEU A 216 5.10 19.73 -2.70
CA LEU A 216 3.87 20.35 -2.19
C LEU A 216 3.08 19.35 -1.37
N TYR A 217 2.61 19.78 -0.20
CA TYR A 217 1.68 19.01 0.61
C TYR A 217 0.71 19.96 1.34
N PRO A 218 -0.61 19.70 1.36
CA PRO A 218 -1.61 20.63 1.88
C PRO A 218 -1.80 20.53 3.40
N GLY A 219 -0.79 20.09 4.15
CA GLY A 219 -0.82 19.98 5.60
C GLY A 219 -1.10 21.31 6.31
N LEU A 220 -1.54 21.21 7.55
CA LEU A 220 -1.80 22.35 8.43
C LEU A 220 -0.57 22.63 9.30
N GLU A 221 -0.21 23.91 9.47
CA GLU A 221 1.06 24.28 10.11
C GLU A 221 1.19 23.84 11.58
N ASN A 222 0.07 23.87 12.34
CA ASN A 222 0.12 23.71 13.80
C ASN A 222 -0.83 22.63 14.33
N ARG A 223 -1.37 21.76 13.48
CA ARG A 223 -2.28 20.68 13.89
C ARG A 223 -2.26 19.52 12.88
N PRO A 224 -2.63 18.30 13.30
CA PRO A 224 -2.83 17.18 12.42
C PRO A 224 -3.84 17.42 11.30
N GLY A 225 -3.70 16.68 10.19
CA GLY A 225 -4.62 16.67 9.08
C GLY A 225 -4.20 17.58 7.92
N VAL A 226 -5.10 17.69 6.97
CA VAL A 226 -4.94 18.48 5.73
C VAL A 226 -6.02 19.54 5.63
N ARG A 227 -5.86 20.48 4.70
CA ARG A 227 -6.92 21.45 4.35
C ARG A 227 -8.17 20.71 3.91
N GLU A 228 -9.35 21.22 4.26
CA GLU A 228 -10.65 20.56 4.02
C GLU A 228 -10.85 20.02 2.59
N ALA A 229 -10.39 20.74 1.56
CA ALA A 229 -10.47 20.31 0.18
C ALA A 229 -9.73 18.97 -0.10
N TYR A 230 -8.77 18.61 0.75
CA TYR A 230 -7.92 17.41 0.59
C TYR A 230 -8.24 16.28 1.57
N MET A 231 -9.31 16.42 2.34
CA MET A 231 -9.74 15.40 3.31
C MET A 231 -10.03 14.03 2.68
N GLY A 232 -10.43 14.01 1.41
CA GLY A 232 -10.65 12.76 0.65
C GLY A 232 -9.38 12.07 0.19
N GLY A 233 -8.22 12.73 0.35
CA GLY A 233 -6.91 12.24 -0.06
C GLY A 233 -6.16 13.23 -0.95
N VAL A 234 -4.84 13.14 -0.91
CA VAL A 234 -3.92 13.98 -1.69
C VAL A 234 -3.38 13.19 -2.87
N LEU A 235 -3.57 13.71 -4.08
CA LEU A 235 -3.00 13.16 -5.30
C LEU A 235 -1.94 14.10 -5.86
N GLY A 236 -0.82 13.53 -6.31
CA GLY A 236 0.22 14.25 -7.04
C GLY A 236 0.06 14.14 -8.56
N ASP A 237 0.52 15.12 -9.30
CA ASP A 237 0.48 15.12 -10.77
C ASP A 237 1.70 14.45 -11.43
N VAL A 238 2.73 14.13 -10.65
CA VAL A 238 3.96 13.46 -11.09
C VAL A 238 4.02 12.05 -10.50
N ILE A 239 3.95 11.03 -11.35
CA ILE A 239 4.14 9.64 -10.92
C ILE A 239 5.64 9.38 -10.79
N LEU A 240 6.05 8.93 -9.61
CA LEU A 240 7.42 8.54 -9.31
C LEU A 240 7.52 7.01 -9.17
N VAL A 241 8.55 6.44 -9.76
CA VAL A 241 8.92 5.04 -9.53
C VAL A 241 10.35 5.04 -8.98
N ASN A 242 10.52 4.48 -7.79
CA ASN A 242 11.79 4.50 -7.08
C ASN A 242 12.39 5.91 -6.96
N GLY A 243 11.54 6.93 -6.78
CA GLY A 243 11.96 8.33 -6.64
C GLY A 243 12.19 9.09 -7.96
N ALA A 244 12.12 8.43 -9.14
CA ALA A 244 12.30 9.08 -10.44
C ALA A 244 10.95 9.32 -11.14
N PRO A 245 10.75 10.50 -11.80
CA PRO A 245 9.53 10.86 -12.50
C PRO A 245 9.40 10.13 -13.83
N TRP A 246 8.35 9.31 -13.97
CA TRP A 246 8.07 8.54 -15.20
C TRP A 246 9.34 7.94 -15.83
N PRO A 247 10.09 7.07 -15.15
CA PRO A 247 11.41 6.66 -15.62
C PRO A 247 11.36 5.69 -16.80
N GLU A 248 12.55 5.40 -17.33
CA GLU A 248 12.78 4.38 -18.34
C GLU A 248 13.71 3.29 -17.79
N LEU A 249 13.38 2.02 -18.03
CA LEU A 249 14.22 0.87 -17.74
C LEU A 249 14.63 0.16 -19.03
N ARG A 250 15.92 -0.02 -19.25
CA ARG A 250 16.45 -0.85 -20.35
C ARG A 250 16.40 -2.31 -19.96
N VAL A 251 15.79 -3.14 -20.80
CA VAL A 251 15.57 -4.55 -20.53
C VAL A 251 16.06 -5.44 -21.67
N ALA A 252 16.51 -6.62 -21.32
CA ALA A 252 16.79 -7.67 -22.28
C ALA A 252 15.50 -8.34 -22.79
N ARG A 253 15.57 -9.04 -23.90
CA ARG A 253 14.52 -9.96 -24.39
C ARG A 253 14.47 -11.22 -23.52
N ALA A 254 14.06 -11.07 -22.27
CA ALA A 254 14.01 -12.08 -21.24
C ALA A 254 12.80 -11.82 -20.32
N ARG A 255 12.52 -12.72 -19.40
CA ARG A 255 11.51 -12.53 -18.36
C ARG A 255 12.05 -11.65 -17.25
N TYR A 256 11.20 -10.76 -16.75
CA TYR A 256 11.46 -9.91 -15.59
C TYR A 256 10.37 -10.11 -14.55
N ARG A 257 10.76 -10.20 -13.29
CA ARG A 257 9.89 -10.17 -12.13
C ARG A 257 9.81 -8.73 -11.65
N LEU A 258 8.64 -8.15 -11.70
CA LEU A 258 8.39 -6.81 -11.19
C LEU A 258 7.66 -6.92 -9.84
N ARG A 259 8.26 -6.36 -8.79
CA ARG A 259 7.68 -6.30 -7.45
C ARG A 259 7.03 -4.94 -7.27
N LEU A 260 5.73 -4.88 -7.49
CA LEU A 260 4.95 -3.65 -7.47
C LEU A 260 4.51 -3.34 -6.05
N CYS A 261 4.80 -2.13 -5.56
CA CYS A 261 4.31 -1.60 -4.29
C CYS A 261 3.68 -0.24 -4.52
N ASN A 262 2.43 -0.06 -4.12
CA ASN A 262 1.79 1.24 -4.11
C ASN A 262 2.06 1.97 -2.79
N ALA A 263 3.00 2.90 -2.81
CA ALA A 263 3.38 3.76 -1.69
C ALA A 263 2.85 5.21 -1.82
N SER A 264 1.77 5.39 -2.58
CA SER A 264 1.04 6.67 -2.66
C SER A 264 0.21 6.90 -1.41
N ASN A 265 -0.04 8.15 -1.08
CA ASN A 265 -0.92 8.50 0.04
C ASN A 265 -2.37 8.07 -0.21
N ALA A 266 -2.92 8.36 -1.40
CA ALA A 266 -4.32 8.10 -1.71
C ALA A 266 -4.57 7.51 -3.11
N ARG A 267 -3.57 7.57 -4.01
CA ARG A 267 -3.76 7.15 -5.41
C ARG A 267 -3.89 5.64 -5.55
N VAL A 268 -4.95 5.21 -6.22
CA VAL A 268 -5.12 3.84 -6.70
C VAL A 268 -4.52 3.73 -8.10
N TYR A 269 -3.82 2.64 -8.37
CA TYR A 269 -3.29 2.31 -9.68
C TYR A 269 -4.01 1.13 -10.29
N GLU A 270 -4.23 1.19 -11.60
CA GLU A 270 -4.70 0.08 -12.43
C GLU A 270 -3.64 -0.16 -13.52
N LEU A 271 -2.64 -0.99 -13.18
CA LEU A 271 -1.40 -1.14 -13.94
C LEU A 271 -1.52 -2.16 -15.06
N THR A 272 -1.08 -1.78 -16.27
CA THR A 272 -1.04 -2.66 -17.44
C THR A 272 0.16 -2.36 -18.33
N THR A 273 0.72 -3.38 -18.96
CA THR A 273 1.71 -3.22 -20.05
C THR A 273 1.05 -3.17 -21.43
N GLY A 274 -0.28 -3.29 -21.48
CA GLY A 274 -1.02 -3.46 -22.73
C GLY A 274 -0.95 -4.89 -23.32
N GLY A 275 -0.09 -5.73 -22.76
CA GLY A 275 0.05 -7.16 -23.04
C GLY A 275 -0.29 -8.02 -21.81
N PRO A 276 -0.19 -9.34 -21.92
CA PRO A 276 -0.38 -10.23 -20.79
C PRO A 276 0.75 -10.07 -19.77
N MET A 277 0.40 -10.07 -18.50
CA MET A 277 1.31 -10.19 -17.37
C MET A 277 0.95 -11.48 -16.61
N VAL A 278 1.94 -12.13 -16.01
CA VAL A 278 1.69 -13.30 -15.17
C VAL A 278 1.85 -12.91 -13.72
N ARG A 279 0.73 -12.76 -13.00
CA ARG A 279 0.73 -12.48 -11.56
C ARG A 279 1.16 -13.73 -10.80
N ILE A 280 2.19 -13.60 -9.98
CA ILE A 280 2.78 -14.69 -9.20
C ILE A 280 2.71 -14.45 -7.69
N GLY A 281 2.46 -13.21 -7.25
CA GLY A 281 2.42 -12.85 -5.82
C GLY A 281 1.39 -11.77 -5.50
N SER A 282 1.07 -11.68 -4.21
CA SER A 282 0.25 -10.67 -3.56
C SER A 282 0.97 -10.13 -2.31
N ASP A 283 0.28 -9.38 -1.46
CA ASP A 283 0.85 -8.80 -0.23
C ASP A 283 1.57 -9.85 0.63
N GLY A 284 0.93 -11.01 0.85
CA GLY A 284 1.47 -12.09 1.66
C GLY A 284 2.34 -13.10 0.90
N GLY A 285 2.93 -12.70 -0.24
CA GLY A 285 3.91 -13.48 -1.01
C GLY A 285 3.30 -14.30 -2.15
N LEU A 286 4.01 -15.36 -2.57
CA LEU A 286 3.67 -16.12 -3.76
C LEU A 286 2.26 -16.74 -3.68
N LEU A 287 1.54 -16.67 -4.81
CA LEU A 287 0.28 -17.38 -5.04
C LEU A 287 0.49 -18.91 -5.07
N ALA A 288 -0.57 -19.67 -4.95
CA ALA A 288 -0.50 -21.13 -5.13
C ALA A 288 -0.12 -21.51 -6.59
N ALA A 289 -0.61 -20.74 -7.55
CA ALA A 289 -0.36 -20.92 -8.98
C ALA A 289 -0.34 -19.56 -9.69
N PRO A 290 0.39 -19.44 -10.81
CA PRO A 290 0.42 -18.22 -11.59
C PRO A 290 -0.95 -17.92 -12.23
N ARG A 291 -1.26 -16.62 -12.37
CA ARG A 291 -2.49 -16.14 -13.02
C ARG A 291 -2.14 -15.16 -14.14
N THR A 292 -2.54 -15.44 -15.36
CA THR A 292 -2.41 -14.47 -16.46
C THR A 292 -3.46 -13.38 -16.29
N VAL A 293 -3.00 -12.14 -16.24
CA VAL A 293 -3.84 -10.94 -16.05
C VAL A 293 -3.53 -9.91 -17.12
N LYS A 294 -4.50 -9.07 -17.44
CA LYS A 294 -4.32 -7.92 -18.34
C LYS A 294 -3.91 -6.67 -17.59
N GLN A 295 -4.31 -6.58 -16.34
CA GLN A 295 -4.05 -5.46 -15.44
C GLN A 295 -3.96 -5.92 -14.00
N VAL A 296 -3.30 -5.12 -13.17
CA VAL A 296 -3.22 -5.29 -11.71
C VAL A 296 -3.69 -4.01 -11.07
N ARG A 297 -4.69 -4.11 -10.20
CA ARG A 297 -5.15 -2.99 -9.39
C ARG A 297 -4.44 -3.01 -8.05
N LEU A 298 -3.94 -1.84 -7.61
CA LEU A 298 -3.27 -1.65 -6.34
C LEU A 298 -3.80 -0.38 -5.67
N ALA A 299 -4.48 -0.53 -4.56
CA ALA A 299 -4.77 0.56 -3.64
C ALA A 299 -3.52 0.90 -2.80
N PRO A 300 -3.46 2.06 -2.12
CA PRO A 300 -2.37 2.38 -1.21
C PRO A 300 -2.07 1.26 -0.23
N GLY A 301 -0.79 0.92 -0.06
CA GLY A 301 -0.31 -0.18 0.78
C GLY A 301 -0.29 -1.56 0.11
N GLU A 302 -1.05 -1.80 -0.96
CA GLU A 302 -1.08 -3.10 -1.64
C GLU A 302 0.18 -3.37 -2.46
N ARG A 303 0.53 -4.66 -2.56
CA ARG A 303 1.64 -5.16 -3.38
C ARG A 303 1.17 -6.28 -4.29
N ALA A 304 1.85 -6.41 -5.42
CA ALA A 304 1.72 -7.55 -6.32
C ALA A 304 3.06 -7.86 -6.99
N GLU A 305 3.25 -9.11 -7.36
CA GLU A 305 4.39 -9.52 -8.15
C GLU A 305 3.92 -10.06 -9.49
N VAL A 306 4.52 -9.55 -10.56
CA VAL A 306 4.18 -9.96 -11.92
C VAL A 306 5.43 -10.31 -12.73
N ILE A 307 5.30 -11.30 -13.60
CA ILE A 307 6.29 -11.59 -14.64
C ILE A 307 5.83 -10.95 -15.94
N VAL A 308 6.74 -10.20 -16.55
CA VAL A 308 6.61 -9.68 -17.91
C VAL A 308 7.66 -10.36 -18.79
N ASP A 309 7.23 -10.97 -19.89
CA ASP A 309 8.14 -11.63 -20.84
C ASP A 309 8.46 -10.68 -22.00
N PHE A 310 9.65 -10.06 -21.95
CA PHE A 310 10.11 -9.15 -22.99
C PHE A 310 10.67 -9.88 -24.23
N ALA A 311 10.83 -11.20 -24.22
CA ALA A 311 11.16 -11.96 -25.41
C ALA A 311 10.07 -11.90 -26.50
N ALA A 312 8.82 -11.60 -26.08
CA ALA A 312 7.69 -11.38 -26.99
C ALA A 312 7.81 -10.09 -27.83
N TYR A 313 8.74 -9.20 -27.50
CA TYR A 313 8.90 -7.89 -28.13
C TYR A 313 10.16 -7.84 -29.00
N LYS A 314 10.20 -6.90 -29.96
CA LYS A 314 11.36 -6.70 -30.84
C LYS A 314 12.41 -5.80 -30.18
N LEU A 315 13.67 -5.97 -30.58
CA LEU A 315 14.72 -5.01 -30.20
C LEU A 315 14.34 -3.59 -30.65
N GLY A 316 14.58 -2.62 -29.80
CA GLY A 316 14.20 -1.23 -29.97
C GLY A 316 12.72 -0.92 -29.65
N GLN A 317 11.91 -1.94 -29.35
CA GLN A 317 10.51 -1.70 -28.97
C GLN A 317 10.38 -1.14 -27.56
N HIS A 318 9.43 -0.22 -27.42
CA HIS A 318 9.06 0.37 -26.13
C HIS A 318 7.80 -0.31 -25.62
N VAL A 319 7.79 -0.66 -24.32
CA VAL A 319 6.63 -1.20 -23.61
C VAL A 319 6.37 -0.27 -22.41
N GLU A 320 5.18 0.28 -22.32
CA GLU A 320 4.84 1.18 -21.20
C GLU A 320 4.05 0.44 -20.13
N LEU A 321 4.48 0.52 -18.87
CA LEU A 321 3.63 0.28 -17.73
C LEU A 321 2.75 1.52 -17.54
N ARG A 322 1.46 1.37 -17.76
CA ARG A 322 0.46 2.44 -17.72
C ARG A 322 -0.47 2.26 -16.53
N ASN A 323 -1.00 3.36 -16.04
CA ASN A 323 -2.08 3.41 -15.09
C ASN A 323 -3.40 3.73 -15.83
N LEU A 324 -4.31 2.77 -15.90
CA LEU A 324 -5.61 2.94 -16.57
C LEU A 324 -6.58 3.81 -15.74
N ALA A 325 -6.34 3.96 -14.44
CA ALA A 325 -7.13 4.84 -13.56
C ALA A 325 -6.67 6.31 -13.64
N GLY A 326 -5.60 6.62 -14.38
CA GLY A 326 -5.08 7.98 -14.56
C GLY A 326 -5.20 8.47 -15.99
N GLU A 327 -5.32 9.78 -16.17
CA GLU A 327 -5.33 10.44 -17.46
C GLU A 327 -4.03 11.21 -17.72
N GLY A 328 -3.72 11.46 -18.98
CA GLY A 328 -2.55 12.26 -19.37
C GLY A 328 -1.24 11.74 -18.77
N ALA A 329 -0.54 12.58 -18.00
CA ALA A 329 0.70 12.23 -17.34
C ALA A 329 0.51 11.21 -16.21
N GLN A 330 -0.61 11.24 -15.50
CA GLN A 330 -0.92 10.29 -14.42
C GLN A 330 -1.27 8.89 -14.94
N GLY A 331 -1.58 8.76 -16.23
CA GLY A 331 -1.73 7.48 -16.94
C GLY A 331 -0.41 6.80 -17.29
N LYS A 332 0.74 7.46 -17.08
CA LYS A 332 2.07 6.95 -17.40
C LYS A 332 2.85 6.65 -16.11
N VAL A 333 3.50 5.49 -16.05
CA VAL A 333 4.22 5.04 -14.86
C VAL A 333 5.70 4.79 -15.19
N LEU A 334 6.00 3.86 -16.07
CA LEU A 334 7.36 3.43 -16.42
C LEU A 334 7.39 2.99 -17.88
N ARG A 335 8.49 3.23 -18.58
CA ARG A 335 8.74 2.67 -19.92
C ARG A 335 9.87 1.68 -19.88
N PHE A 336 9.65 0.51 -20.46
CA PHE A 336 10.70 -0.47 -20.76
C PHE A 336 11.19 -0.29 -22.19
N VAL A 337 12.51 -0.31 -22.39
CA VAL A 337 13.15 -0.31 -23.70
C VAL A 337 13.84 -1.64 -23.89
N VAL A 338 13.35 -2.43 -24.83
CA VAL A 338 13.94 -3.73 -25.16
C VAL A 338 15.17 -3.49 -26.02
N ASP A 339 16.37 -3.53 -25.45
CA ASP A 339 17.58 -3.06 -26.11
C ASP A 339 18.63 -4.13 -26.41
N ARG A 340 18.48 -5.33 -25.88
CA ARG A 340 19.45 -6.43 -26.07
C ARG A 340 18.81 -7.80 -26.03
N ASP A 341 19.47 -8.76 -26.69
CA ASP A 341 19.21 -10.18 -26.49
C ASP A 341 20.03 -10.70 -25.30
N GLU A 342 19.43 -11.58 -24.51
CA GLU A 342 20.08 -12.23 -23.38
C GLU A 342 19.49 -13.64 -23.21
N ALA A 343 20.33 -14.60 -22.82
CA ALA A 343 19.85 -15.94 -22.50
C ALA A 343 18.93 -15.90 -21.27
N ASP A 344 17.80 -16.58 -21.34
CA ASP A 344 16.82 -16.65 -20.26
C ASP A 344 16.46 -18.11 -19.98
N ASP A 345 16.99 -18.63 -18.91
CA ASP A 345 16.70 -19.95 -18.34
C ASP A 345 15.59 -19.95 -17.30
N SER A 346 15.04 -18.76 -16.99
CA SER A 346 13.93 -18.63 -16.05
C SER A 346 12.64 -19.24 -16.62
N ALA A 347 11.76 -19.63 -15.70
CA ALA A 347 10.45 -20.17 -16.05
C ALA A 347 9.42 -19.81 -14.97
N VAL A 348 8.15 -19.79 -15.33
CA VAL A 348 7.05 -19.68 -14.38
C VAL A 348 6.42 -21.05 -14.19
N PRO A 349 6.71 -21.76 -13.09
CA PRO A 349 6.17 -23.09 -12.87
C PRO A 349 4.66 -23.03 -12.58
N PRO A 350 3.91 -24.11 -12.87
CA PRO A 350 2.45 -24.15 -12.66
C PRO A 350 2.06 -24.16 -11.18
N ARG A 351 2.99 -24.43 -10.27
CA ARG A 351 2.82 -24.35 -8.81
C ARG A 351 3.92 -23.46 -8.25
N LEU A 352 3.52 -22.45 -7.48
CA LEU A 352 4.45 -21.46 -6.91
C LEU A 352 4.66 -21.69 -5.42
N ALA A 353 3.57 -21.92 -4.69
CA ALA A 353 3.64 -22.11 -3.24
C ALA A 353 2.51 -23.00 -2.74
N VAL A 354 2.65 -23.46 -1.50
CA VAL A 354 1.55 -24.02 -0.74
C VAL A 354 0.87 -22.87 0.00
N VAL A 355 -0.40 -22.62 -0.30
CA VAL A 355 -1.22 -21.62 0.37
C VAL A 355 -2.29 -22.36 1.15
N GLU A 356 -2.21 -22.27 2.48
CA GLU A 356 -3.26 -22.79 3.37
C GLU A 356 -4.56 -22.00 3.11
N ALA A 357 -5.68 -22.68 2.98
CA ALA A 357 -7.00 -22.06 2.99
C ALA A 357 -7.54 -22.07 4.42
N LEU A 358 -7.78 -20.90 4.98
CA LEU A 358 -8.47 -20.81 6.27
C LEU A 358 -9.94 -21.23 6.10
N ASP A 359 -10.42 -22.05 7.00
CA ASP A 359 -11.81 -22.54 7.00
C ASP A 359 -12.68 -21.56 7.81
N PRO A 360 -13.55 -20.77 7.17
CA PRO A 360 -14.42 -19.83 7.87
C PRO A 360 -15.43 -20.49 8.79
N ALA A 361 -15.72 -21.79 8.59
CA ALA A 361 -16.59 -22.54 9.52
C ALA A 361 -15.93 -22.78 10.89
N LYS A 362 -14.62 -22.60 11.01
CA LYS A 362 -13.88 -22.66 12.28
C LYS A 362 -13.76 -21.31 12.97
N ALA A 363 -14.32 -20.24 12.39
CA ALA A 363 -14.30 -18.94 13.00
C ALA A 363 -15.06 -18.94 14.33
N THR A 364 -14.42 -18.42 15.38
CA THR A 364 -14.99 -18.32 16.72
C THR A 364 -15.96 -17.15 16.84
N VAL A 365 -15.75 -16.11 16.00
CA VAL A 365 -16.57 -14.91 15.99
C VAL A 365 -16.55 -14.26 14.60
N THR A 366 -17.62 -13.55 14.26
CA THR A 366 -17.65 -12.57 13.15
C THR A 366 -17.73 -11.16 13.76
N ARG A 367 -16.88 -10.25 13.29
CA ARG A 367 -16.88 -8.85 13.70
C ARG A 367 -17.23 -7.94 12.54
N ASP A 368 -17.92 -6.84 12.85
CA ASP A 368 -18.27 -5.82 11.88
C ASP A 368 -17.41 -4.56 12.12
N PHE A 369 -16.81 -4.04 11.04
CA PHE A 369 -16.09 -2.78 11.01
C PHE A 369 -16.66 -1.92 9.89
N ASP A 370 -17.25 -0.79 10.26
CA ASP A 370 -17.83 0.18 9.34
C ASP A 370 -16.87 1.36 9.16
N PHE A 371 -16.38 1.52 7.94
CA PHE A 371 -15.50 2.61 7.51
C PHE A 371 -16.37 3.69 6.86
N SER A 372 -16.59 4.78 7.56
CA SER A 372 -17.52 5.81 7.08
C SER A 372 -17.11 7.22 7.50
N SER A 373 -17.58 8.19 6.74
CA SER A 373 -17.51 9.58 7.14
C SER A 373 -18.54 9.88 8.22
N GLY A 374 -18.22 10.86 9.08
CA GLY A 374 -19.14 11.27 10.13
C GLY A 374 -18.75 12.58 10.77
N SER A 375 -19.56 13.04 11.74
CA SER A 375 -19.28 14.29 12.47
C SER A 375 -18.18 14.09 13.50
N MET A 376 -17.13 14.90 13.43
CA MET A 376 -16.00 14.90 14.35
C MET A 376 -15.59 16.35 14.67
N HIS A 377 -15.57 16.69 15.97
CA HIS A 377 -15.13 18.01 16.47
C HIS A 377 -15.73 19.24 15.74
N GLY A 378 -16.98 19.12 15.29
CA GLY A 378 -17.69 20.21 14.60
C GLY A 378 -17.49 20.29 13.09
N GLY A 379 -16.82 19.29 12.51
CA GLY A 379 -16.63 19.10 11.06
C GLY A 379 -16.95 17.67 10.61
N VAL A 380 -16.60 17.36 9.38
CA VAL A 380 -16.61 15.99 8.84
C VAL A 380 -15.27 15.34 9.19
N GLY A 381 -15.28 14.07 9.55
CA GLY A 381 -14.10 13.26 9.80
C GLY A 381 -14.29 11.82 9.31
N TRP A 382 -13.26 11.01 9.42
CA TRP A 382 -13.25 9.61 9.03
C TRP A 382 -13.28 8.72 10.28
N LEU A 383 -14.19 7.76 10.30
CA LEU A 383 -14.52 6.99 11.49
C LEU A 383 -14.52 5.49 11.18
N ILE A 384 -14.17 4.69 12.19
CA ILE A 384 -14.45 3.25 12.21
C ILE A 384 -15.51 3.00 13.30
N ASN A 385 -16.58 2.32 12.94
CA ASN A 385 -17.73 2.05 13.82
C ASN A 385 -18.28 3.35 14.45
N GLY A 386 -18.33 4.44 13.66
CA GLY A 386 -18.85 5.75 14.10
C GLY A 386 -17.97 6.48 15.10
N ARG A 387 -16.68 6.12 15.25
CA ARG A 387 -15.77 6.68 16.27
C ARG A 387 -14.40 6.96 15.69
N PRO A 388 -13.73 8.06 16.09
CA PRO A 388 -12.32 8.27 15.81
C PRO A 388 -11.44 7.34 16.64
N PHE A 389 -10.21 7.13 16.21
CA PHE A 389 -9.22 6.33 16.94
C PHE A 389 -8.98 6.89 18.36
N ASP A 390 -8.91 5.97 19.31
CA ASP A 390 -8.45 6.22 20.68
C ASP A 390 -7.46 5.09 21.05
N PRO A 391 -6.18 5.38 21.28
CA PRO A 391 -5.16 4.36 21.56
C PRO A 391 -5.41 3.57 22.86
N LYS A 392 -6.36 4.01 23.69
CA LYS A 392 -6.77 3.31 24.92
C LYS A 392 -7.97 2.39 24.70
N ARG A 393 -8.62 2.48 23.53
CA ARG A 393 -9.82 1.69 23.23
C ARG A 393 -9.49 0.58 22.23
N MET A 394 -9.86 -0.66 22.59
CA MET A 394 -9.74 -1.81 21.72
C MET A 394 -11.13 -2.18 21.21
N GLU A 395 -11.32 -2.08 19.89
CA GLU A 395 -12.58 -2.44 19.22
C GLU A 395 -12.74 -3.95 19.07
N ALA A 396 -11.63 -4.71 19.11
CA ALA A 396 -11.64 -6.16 19.07
C ALA A 396 -10.61 -6.76 20.05
N ARG A 397 -10.91 -7.97 20.55
CA ARG A 397 -9.99 -8.74 21.40
C ARG A 397 -10.00 -10.21 20.94
N PRO A 398 -9.33 -10.52 19.81
CA PRO A 398 -9.17 -11.90 19.37
C PRO A 398 -8.30 -12.68 20.37
N LYS A 399 -8.59 -13.96 20.52
CA LYS A 399 -7.74 -14.84 21.31
C LYS A 399 -6.64 -15.44 20.45
N LEU A 400 -5.49 -15.64 21.04
CA LEU A 400 -4.38 -16.29 20.36
C LEU A 400 -4.78 -17.68 19.86
N GLY A 401 -4.56 -17.96 18.59
CA GLY A 401 -4.95 -19.20 17.91
C GLY A 401 -6.34 -19.17 17.25
N ASP A 402 -7.17 -18.18 17.58
CA ASP A 402 -8.52 -18.09 17.02
C ASP A 402 -8.49 -17.72 15.52
N ILE A 403 -9.43 -18.33 14.79
CA ILE A 403 -9.81 -17.87 13.46
C ILE A 403 -11.03 -16.96 13.64
N GLU A 404 -10.99 -15.79 13.05
CA GLU A 404 -12.10 -14.84 13.05
C GLU A 404 -12.47 -14.44 11.62
N VAL A 405 -13.74 -14.14 11.39
CA VAL A 405 -14.23 -13.48 10.17
C VAL A 405 -14.49 -12.02 10.50
N TRP A 406 -13.88 -11.10 9.73
CA TRP A 406 -14.12 -9.68 9.86
C TRP A 406 -14.87 -9.18 8.63
N ARG A 407 -16.02 -8.57 8.86
CA ARG A 407 -16.82 -7.94 7.80
C ARG A 407 -16.53 -6.45 7.80
N LEU A 408 -15.97 -6.00 6.70
CA LEU A 408 -15.57 -4.62 6.47
C LEU A 408 -16.58 -3.97 5.54
N THR A 409 -17.19 -2.87 5.96
CA THR A 409 -18.15 -2.10 5.15
C THR A 409 -17.64 -0.69 4.93
N SER A 410 -18.02 -0.07 3.82
CA SER A 410 -17.58 1.27 3.48
C SER A 410 -18.68 2.12 2.86
N ASP A 411 -18.63 3.43 3.11
CA ASP A 411 -19.43 4.45 2.40
C ASP A 411 -18.76 4.87 1.08
N VAL A 412 -17.45 5.13 1.10
CA VAL A 412 -16.61 5.43 -0.07
C VAL A 412 -15.39 4.54 -0.09
N ALA A 413 -14.51 4.72 -1.08
CA ALA A 413 -13.32 3.89 -1.21
C ALA A 413 -12.33 4.07 -0.05
N HIS A 414 -11.99 2.95 0.61
CA HIS A 414 -11.00 2.87 1.67
C HIS A 414 -10.11 1.64 1.47
N PRO A 415 -8.80 1.79 1.26
CA PRO A 415 -7.86 0.67 1.42
C PRO A 415 -7.72 0.35 2.91
N VAL A 416 -8.04 -0.87 3.31
CA VAL A 416 -8.00 -1.29 4.73
C VAL A 416 -6.81 -2.20 4.95
N HIS A 417 -5.93 -1.81 5.87
CA HIS A 417 -4.78 -2.59 6.31
C HIS A 417 -4.99 -3.16 7.71
N LEU A 418 -4.66 -4.43 7.86
CA LEU A 418 -4.65 -5.16 9.14
C LEU A 418 -3.20 -5.46 9.54
N HIS A 419 -2.80 -4.98 10.70
CA HIS A 419 -1.50 -5.29 11.29
C HIS A 419 -1.41 -6.72 11.82
N LEU A 420 -0.21 -7.22 12.09
CA LEU A 420 0.18 -8.51 12.64
C LEU A 420 -0.03 -9.66 11.65
N ASP A 421 -1.26 -10.08 11.43
CA ASP A 421 -1.55 -11.31 10.69
C ASP A 421 -2.20 -11.02 9.34
N ALA A 422 -1.71 -11.72 8.32
CA ALA A 422 -2.32 -11.71 7.01
C ALA A 422 -3.71 -12.37 7.04
N PHE A 423 -4.55 -11.98 6.10
CA PHE A 423 -5.90 -12.49 5.93
C PHE A 423 -6.14 -13.05 4.52
N GLN A 424 -7.28 -13.71 4.34
CA GLN A 424 -7.79 -14.12 3.03
C GLN A 424 -9.16 -13.50 2.80
N VAL A 425 -9.41 -13.00 1.60
CA VAL A 425 -10.72 -12.47 1.22
C VAL A 425 -11.67 -13.62 0.96
N LEU A 426 -12.75 -13.69 1.73
CA LEU A 426 -13.82 -14.69 1.58
C LEU A 426 -14.86 -14.28 0.56
N SER A 427 -15.29 -13.01 0.63
CA SER A 427 -16.29 -12.49 -0.29
C SER A 427 -16.16 -10.98 -0.49
N VAL A 428 -16.64 -10.52 -1.63
CA VAL A 428 -16.85 -9.11 -1.96
C VAL A 428 -18.32 -8.97 -2.35
N ASN A 429 -19.10 -8.22 -1.57
CA ASN A 429 -20.56 -8.13 -1.71
C ASN A 429 -21.26 -9.51 -1.76
N GLY A 430 -20.76 -10.48 -0.98
CA GLY A 430 -21.26 -11.84 -0.92
C GLY A 430 -20.76 -12.78 -2.03
N GLU A 431 -20.02 -12.28 -3.01
CA GLU A 431 -19.43 -13.08 -4.09
C GLU A 431 -17.99 -13.49 -3.74
N ARG A 432 -17.65 -14.75 -3.94
CA ARG A 432 -16.29 -15.23 -3.72
C ARG A 432 -15.36 -14.71 -4.80
N PRO A 433 -14.11 -14.29 -4.43
CA PRO A 433 -13.08 -13.98 -5.42
C PRO A 433 -12.76 -15.18 -6.30
N ASP A 434 -12.39 -14.92 -7.54
CA ASP A 434 -11.96 -15.96 -8.48
C ASP A 434 -10.64 -16.63 -8.04
N GLY A 435 -10.62 -17.94 -8.16
CA GLY A 435 -9.41 -18.77 -7.96
C GLY A 435 -9.13 -19.15 -6.50
N PRO A 436 -7.96 -19.77 -6.23
CA PRO A 436 -7.56 -20.18 -4.89
C PRO A 436 -7.32 -18.96 -3.98
N PRO A 437 -7.43 -19.13 -2.64
CA PRO A 437 -7.15 -18.07 -1.70
C PRO A 437 -5.71 -17.55 -1.85
N GLU A 438 -5.52 -16.28 -1.51
CA GLU A 438 -4.23 -15.63 -1.45
C GLU A 438 -4.10 -14.88 -0.12
N TRP A 439 -2.87 -14.76 0.38
CA TRP A 439 -2.61 -14.02 1.59
C TRP A 439 -2.44 -12.53 1.28
N LYS A 440 -3.20 -11.71 2.01
CA LYS A 440 -3.16 -10.24 1.92
C LYS A 440 -3.08 -9.65 3.32
N ASP A 441 -2.64 -8.42 3.39
CA ASP A 441 -2.71 -7.60 4.60
C ASP A 441 -3.46 -6.28 4.36
N THR A 442 -3.69 -5.96 3.10
CA THR A 442 -4.42 -4.76 2.69
C THR A 442 -5.48 -5.12 1.66
N VAL A 443 -6.69 -4.58 1.77
CA VAL A 443 -7.78 -4.79 0.82
C VAL A 443 -8.50 -3.48 0.52
N GLU A 444 -8.71 -3.18 -0.76
CA GLU A 444 -9.53 -2.04 -1.16
C GLU A 444 -11.02 -2.34 -0.92
N LEU A 445 -11.65 -1.55 -0.07
CA LEU A 445 -13.09 -1.38 -0.07
C LEU A 445 -13.43 -0.29 -1.09
N ARG A 446 -14.33 -0.56 -2.02
CA ARG A 446 -14.84 0.44 -2.95
C ARG A 446 -16.11 1.08 -2.37
N ASP A 447 -16.63 2.07 -3.08
CA ASP A 447 -17.84 2.78 -2.68
C ASP A 447 -19.00 1.82 -2.39
N ALA A 448 -19.60 1.95 -1.22
CA ALA A 448 -20.73 1.13 -0.74
C ALA A 448 -20.48 -0.38 -0.83
N GLN A 449 -19.29 -0.83 -0.48
CA GLN A 449 -18.88 -2.22 -0.60
C GLN A 449 -18.79 -2.91 0.76
N THR A 450 -19.05 -4.21 0.76
CA THR A 450 -18.79 -5.12 1.89
C THR A 450 -17.76 -6.15 1.48
N VAL A 451 -16.69 -6.28 2.25
CA VAL A 451 -15.68 -7.33 2.09
C VAL A 451 -15.63 -8.17 3.37
N GLU A 452 -15.73 -9.48 3.23
CA GLU A 452 -15.48 -10.40 4.33
C GLU A 452 -14.07 -10.99 4.21
N ILE A 453 -13.30 -10.86 5.27
CA ILE A 453 -11.98 -11.46 5.39
C ILE A 453 -11.96 -12.51 6.49
N VAL A 454 -11.07 -13.51 6.35
CA VAL A 454 -10.77 -14.48 7.41
C VAL A 454 -9.31 -14.37 7.77
N THR A 455 -9.03 -14.27 9.05
CA THR A 455 -7.67 -14.23 9.60
C THR A 455 -7.52 -15.17 10.77
N ARG A 456 -6.30 -15.56 11.11
CA ARG A 456 -5.95 -16.35 12.28
C ARG A 456 -4.87 -15.65 13.06
N PHE A 457 -5.12 -15.36 14.32
CA PHE A 457 -4.16 -14.68 15.20
C PHE A 457 -3.20 -15.69 15.79
N THR A 458 -1.93 -15.60 15.36
CA THR A 458 -0.88 -16.53 15.77
C THR A 458 0.22 -15.81 16.55
N ASP A 459 0.96 -16.55 17.35
CA ASP A 459 2.26 -16.25 17.98
C ASP A 459 2.33 -15.06 18.94
N TYR A 460 1.79 -13.87 18.61
CA TYR A 460 2.03 -12.65 19.39
C TYR A 460 0.76 -12.12 20.05
N ARG A 461 0.87 -11.86 21.36
CA ARG A 461 -0.16 -11.16 22.15
C ARG A 461 0.21 -9.69 22.22
N GLY A 462 -0.80 -8.80 22.29
CA GLY A 462 -0.59 -7.37 22.45
C GLY A 462 -1.47 -6.51 21.58
N ARG A 463 -1.14 -5.22 21.51
CA ARG A 463 -1.92 -4.20 20.80
C ARG A 463 -1.44 -4.01 19.38
N TYR A 464 -2.41 -3.92 18.47
CA TYR A 464 -2.21 -3.67 17.05
C TYR A 464 -3.32 -2.77 16.51
N VAL A 465 -3.26 -2.40 15.24
CA VAL A 465 -4.26 -1.55 14.59
C VAL A 465 -4.80 -2.18 13.30
N LEU A 466 -6.05 -1.83 13.01
CA LEU A 466 -6.72 -1.92 11.71
C LEU A 466 -7.04 -0.49 11.29
N HIS A 467 -6.67 -0.08 10.08
CA HIS A 467 -6.87 1.30 9.64
C HIS A 467 -7.10 1.42 8.14
N CYS A 468 -7.63 2.56 7.72
CA CYS A 468 -7.63 2.96 6.32
C CYS A 468 -6.22 3.37 5.91
N HIS A 469 -5.71 2.85 4.81
CA HIS A 469 -4.39 3.18 4.27
C HIS A 469 -4.42 4.31 3.21
N ASN A 470 -5.51 5.05 3.10
CA ASN A 470 -5.45 6.41 2.61
C ASN A 470 -4.89 7.25 3.75
N LEU A 471 -3.66 7.76 3.59
CA LEU A 471 -2.89 8.32 4.69
C LEU A 471 -3.51 9.61 5.26
N GLU A 472 -4.27 10.34 4.47
CA GLU A 472 -5.05 11.48 4.95
C GLU A 472 -6.25 11.05 5.81
N HIS A 473 -6.88 9.90 5.49
CA HIS A 473 -7.93 9.30 6.33
C HIS A 473 -7.36 8.74 7.63
N GLU A 474 -6.20 8.07 7.56
CA GLU A 474 -5.46 7.56 8.70
C GLU A 474 -5.10 8.69 9.67
N ASP A 475 -4.49 9.78 9.17
CA ASP A 475 -4.11 10.97 9.96
C ASP A 475 -5.32 11.71 10.55
N MET A 476 -6.51 11.45 10.03
CA MET A 476 -7.78 11.94 10.59
C MET A 476 -8.46 10.91 11.49
N ALA A 477 -7.67 9.99 12.05
CA ALA A 477 -8.09 9.00 13.02
C ALA A 477 -9.00 7.88 12.50
N MET A 478 -8.97 7.55 11.17
CA MET A 478 -9.66 6.37 10.63
C MET A 478 -8.88 5.08 10.94
N MET A 479 -8.84 4.77 12.21
CA MET A 479 -8.09 3.65 12.77
C MET A 479 -8.86 3.02 13.93
N ALA A 480 -8.66 1.73 14.18
CA ALA A 480 -9.21 0.99 15.31
C ALA A 480 -8.13 0.11 15.96
N GLY A 481 -7.98 0.24 17.28
CA GLY A 481 -7.10 -0.65 18.04
C GLY A 481 -7.74 -2.02 18.24
N PHE A 482 -6.94 -3.08 18.18
CA PHE A 482 -7.30 -4.40 18.67
C PHE A 482 -6.19 -4.99 19.53
N GLU A 483 -6.54 -5.95 20.38
CA GLU A 483 -5.61 -6.58 21.31
C GLU A 483 -5.74 -8.09 21.22
N VAL A 484 -4.68 -8.77 20.80
CA VAL A 484 -4.61 -10.24 20.85
C VAL A 484 -4.36 -10.68 22.29
N VAL A 485 -5.26 -11.50 22.87
CA VAL A 485 -5.24 -11.90 24.28
C VAL A 485 -5.00 -13.40 24.50
#